data_9ec53da68f2a51fef4012b8e7859f328
#
_entry.id   9ec53da68f2a51fef4012b8e7859f328
#
_cell.length_a   1.000
_cell.length_b   1.000
_cell.length_c   1.000
_cell.angle_alpha   90.00
_cell.angle_beta   90.00
_cell.angle_gamma   90.00
#
_symmetry.space_group_name_H-M   'P 1'
#
loop_
_entity.id
_entity.type
_entity.pdbx_description
1 polymer ?
#
loop_
_entity_poly.entity_id
_entity_poly.type
_entity_poly.pdbx_seq_one_letter_code
_entity_poly.pdbx_strand_id
1 'polypeptide(L)'
;MKKHAIVTESRRPAKAAGAGRPDAAAPHPLVGAQFLTGAAQAAQLPAPGVPEIAFAGRSNAGKSSAINALANRTRLAFASRTPGRTREINLFALRGGGALVADLPGYGYAAVAKAVKRGWQDFLWQYVTTRPSLVALVLVVDARHGLKDLDLAVLAEFVRTSRPVLILATKADKLGTAAQRAAVTTIAAQLRDAFPPAAPNVVVQPFSAATRLGVPEAETTIAAWIPDGAWQNSDADRAAKERPRGQGE
;
A
#
# COMPACT_ATOMS: atom_id res chain seq x y z
N MET A 1 -26.04 8.85 22.06
CA MET A 1 -24.83 8.08 22.38
C MET A 1 -23.80 8.35 21.26
N LYS A 2 -22.79 9.16 21.58
CA LYS A 2 -21.76 9.61 20.61
C LYS A 2 -20.69 8.51 20.51
N LYS A 3 -20.67 7.74 19.42
CA LYS A 3 -19.54 6.86 19.09
C LYS A 3 -18.52 7.66 18.30
N HIS A 4 -17.37 7.91 18.92
CA HIS A 4 -16.24 8.60 18.30
C HIS A 4 -15.63 7.71 17.21
N ALA A 5 -15.52 8.25 16.02
CA ALA A 5 -14.69 7.67 14.97
C ALA A 5 -13.22 7.80 15.42
N ILE A 6 -12.54 6.67 15.58
CA ILE A 6 -11.14 6.64 16.03
C ILE A 6 -10.27 6.79 14.78
N VAL A 7 -9.85 8.02 14.51
CA VAL A 7 -8.62 8.26 13.74
C VAL A 7 -7.49 7.87 14.69
N THR A 8 -7.01 6.65 14.61
CA THR A 8 -5.89 6.19 15.44
C THR A 8 -4.60 6.79 14.88
N GLU A 9 -4.19 7.88 15.51
CA GLU A 9 -2.80 8.32 15.45
C GLU A 9 -1.97 7.20 16.08
N SER A 10 -1.08 6.55 15.32
CA SER A 10 -0.23 5.47 15.82
C SER A 10 0.60 5.98 17.00
N ARG A 11 0.19 5.64 18.23
CA ARG A 11 0.99 5.90 19.45
C ARG A 11 2.20 4.99 19.42
N ARG A 12 3.40 5.55 19.57
CA ARG A 12 4.63 4.80 19.82
C ARG A 12 4.41 3.83 20.98
N PRO A 13 4.78 2.55 20.85
CA PRO A 13 4.88 1.68 22.00
C PRO A 13 5.98 2.20 22.94
N ALA A 14 5.70 2.15 24.23
CA ALA A 14 6.63 2.52 25.28
C ALA A 14 7.91 1.68 25.18
N LYS A 15 9.05 2.33 25.42
CA LYS A 15 10.40 1.75 25.38
C LYS A 15 10.51 0.65 26.44
N ALA A 16 10.39 -0.60 26.04
CA ALA A 16 10.70 -1.75 26.89
C ALA A 16 12.22 -1.91 26.95
N ALA A 17 12.80 -1.84 28.13
CA ALA A 17 14.18 -2.14 28.41
C ALA A 17 14.36 -3.67 28.41
N GLY A 18 15.32 -4.17 27.61
CA GLY A 18 15.70 -5.58 27.59
C GLY A 18 16.45 -5.88 26.30
N ALA A 19 17.79 -5.80 26.33
CA ALA A 19 18.65 -6.15 25.20
C ALA A 19 18.71 -7.67 25.01
N GLY A 20 17.74 -8.21 24.25
CA GLY A 20 17.89 -9.46 23.50
C GLY A 20 18.24 -9.09 22.06
N ARG A 21 19.18 -9.82 21.41
CA ARG A 21 19.39 -9.72 19.97
C ARG A 21 18.01 -9.78 19.29
N PRO A 22 17.69 -8.87 18.33
CA PRO A 22 16.43 -8.98 17.64
C PRO A 22 16.42 -10.34 16.94
N ASP A 23 15.52 -11.21 17.38
CA ASP A 23 15.09 -12.38 16.62
C ASP A 23 14.86 -11.90 15.19
N ALA A 24 15.41 -12.59 14.21
CA ALA A 24 15.26 -12.21 12.81
C ALA A 24 13.74 -12.10 12.54
N ALA A 25 13.24 -10.87 12.50
CA ALA A 25 11.82 -10.60 12.32
C ALA A 25 11.34 -11.44 11.12
N ALA A 26 10.24 -12.15 11.32
CA ALA A 26 9.67 -12.99 10.27
C ALA A 26 9.59 -12.17 8.97
N PRO A 27 9.99 -12.72 7.81
CA PRO A 27 10.04 -11.95 6.58
C PRO A 27 8.64 -11.41 6.27
N HIS A 28 8.56 -10.09 6.04
CA HIS A 28 7.32 -9.43 5.69
C HIS A 28 6.77 -9.96 4.35
N PRO A 29 5.44 -10.10 4.17
CA PRO A 29 4.84 -10.71 2.97
C PRO A 29 5.25 -10.07 1.63
N LEU A 30 5.56 -8.76 1.60
CA LEU A 30 6.03 -8.10 0.39
C LEU A 30 7.49 -8.44 0.05
N VAL A 31 8.30 -8.87 1.02
CA VAL A 31 9.68 -9.26 0.76
C VAL A 31 9.71 -10.53 -0.09
N GLY A 32 10.36 -10.44 -1.25
CA GLY A 32 10.38 -11.54 -2.22
C GLY A 32 9.24 -11.52 -3.23
N ALA A 33 8.38 -10.49 -3.22
CA ALA A 33 7.35 -10.30 -4.24
C ALA A 33 7.93 -10.32 -5.66
N GLN A 34 7.19 -10.89 -6.60
CA GLN A 34 7.59 -11.06 -8.00
C GLN A 34 6.51 -10.52 -8.93
N PHE A 35 6.92 -9.93 -10.06
CA PHE A 35 5.99 -9.51 -11.10
C PHE A 35 5.23 -10.73 -11.64
N LEU A 36 3.92 -10.63 -11.67
CA LEU A 36 3.04 -11.67 -12.19
C LEU A 36 2.56 -11.32 -13.61
N THR A 37 1.88 -10.20 -13.77
CA THR A 37 1.33 -9.76 -15.05
C THR A 37 0.99 -8.28 -15.03
N GLY A 38 0.82 -7.68 -16.22
CA GLY A 38 0.22 -6.36 -16.42
C GLY A 38 -1.14 -6.48 -17.10
N ALA A 39 -2.13 -5.71 -16.67
CA ALA A 39 -3.47 -5.69 -17.23
C ALA A 39 -3.84 -4.26 -17.66
N ALA A 40 -4.09 -4.06 -18.95
CA ALA A 40 -4.59 -2.81 -19.53
C ALA A 40 -6.13 -2.77 -19.59
N GLN A 41 -6.78 -3.91 -19.40
CA GLN A 41 -8.25 -4.07 -19.42
C GLN A 41 -8.68 -5.25 -18.51
N ALA A 42 -9.95 -5.27 -18.12
CA ALA A 42 -10.49 -6.22 -17.16
C ALA A 42 -10.28 -7.69 -17.55
N ALA A 43 -10.38 -8.02 -18.84
CA ALA A 43 -10.20 -9.38 -19.35
C ALA A 43 -8.76 -9.93 -19.18
N GLN A 44 -7.79 -9.06 -18.95
CA GLN A 44 -6.38 -9.45 -18.73
C GLN A 44 -6.05 -9.66 -17.24
N LEU A 45 -6.97 -9.29 -16.35
CA LEU A 45 -6.79 -9.58 -14.93
C LEU A 45 -6.92 -11.10 -14.69
N PRO A 46 -6.09 -11.68 -13.82
CA PRO A 46 -6.28 -13.07 -13.41
C PRO A 46 -7.65 -13.26 -12.76
N ALA A 47 -8.17 -14.48 -12.77
CA ALA A 47 -9.39 -14.80 -12.06
C ALA A 47 -9.25 -14.40 -10.57
N PRO A 48 -10.31 -13.87 -9.93
CA PRO A 48 -10.30 -13.60 -8.50
C PRO A 48 -10.05 -14.90 -7.73
N GLY A 49 -9.13 -14.89 -6.77
CA GLY A 49 -8.79 -16.12 -6.03
C GLY A 49 -8.11 -15.82 -4.71
N VAL A 50 -7.08 -14.99 -4.74
CA VAL A 50 -6.32 -14.60 -3.55
C VAL A 50 -6.53 -13.11 -3.23
N PRO A 51 -6.37 -12.69 -1.96
CA PRO A 51 -6.46 -11.27 -1.57
C PRO A 51 -5.54 -10.38 -2.40
N GLU A 52 -6.06 -9.24 -2.82
CA GLU A 52 -5.32 -8.21 -3.54
C GLU A 52 -5.27 -6.94 -2.70
N ILE A 53 -4.09 -6.29 -2.64
CA ILE A 53 -3.90 -5.00 -2.00
C ILE A 53 -3.49 -4.01 -3.07
N ALA A 54 -4.34 -3.00 -3.33
CA ALA A 54 -4.06 -2.00 -4.34
C ALA A 54 -3.18 -0.86 -3.81
N PHE A 55 -2.21 -0.44 -4.60
CA PHE A 55 -1.44 0.78 -4.39
C PHE A 55 -1.89 1.83 -5.41
N ALA A 56 -2.46 2.91 -4.91
CA ALA A 56 -2.91 4.05 -5.71
C ALA A 56 -2.15 5.32 -5.32
N GLY A 57 -2.17 6.31 -6.18
CA GLY A 57 -1.58 7.62 -5.92
C GLY A 57 -1.34 8.41 -7.19
N ARG A 58 -1.16 9.71 -7.03
CA ARG A 58 -0.86 10.60 -8.15
C ARG A 58 0.51 10.26 -8.75
N SER A 59 0.66 10.61 -10.03
CA SER A 59 2.00 10.57 -10.66
C SER A 59 3.00 11.35 -9.81
N ASN A 60 4.17 10.76 -9.58
CA ASN A 60 5.25 11.30 -8.75
C ASN A 60 4.95 11.44 -7.23
N ALA A 61 3.86 10.88 -6.73
CA ALA A 61 3.61 10.81 -5.28
C ALA A 61 4.59 9.87 -4.54
N GLY A 62 5.33 9.04 -5.25
CA GLY A 62 6.31 8.11 -4.65
C GLY A 62 5.80 6.66 -4.55
N LYS A 63 4.74 6.30 -5.30
CA LYS A 63 4.11 4.98 -5.24
C LYS A 63 5.09 3.82 -5.53
N SER A 64 5.79 3.83 -6.65
CA SER A 64 6.77 2.78 -6.97
C SER A 64 7.93 2.74 -5.98
N SER A 65 8.34 3.89 -5.42
CA SER A 65 9.35 3.94 -4.36
C SER A 65 8.84 3.30 -3.06
N ALA A 66 7.55 3.51 -2.73
CA ALA A 66 6.94 2.90 -1.55
C ALA A 66 6.84 1.39 -1.71
N ILE A 67 6.34 0.89 -2.85
CA ILE A 67 6.28 -0.55 -3.16
C ILE A 67 7.68 -1.17 -3.07
N ASN A 68 8.69 -0.54 -3.67
CA ASN A 68 10.05 -1.03 -3.65
C ASN A 68 10.65 -1.08 -2.24
N ALA A 69 10.38 -0.05 -1.41
CA ALA A 69 10.85 0.00 -0.03
C ALA A 69 10.21 -1.09 0.84
N LEU A 70 8.90 -1.32 0.70
CA LEU A 70 8.16 -2.37 1.38
C LEU A 70 8.57 -3.78 0.92
N ALA A 71 8.85 -3.95 -0.38
CA ALA A 71 9.34 -5.22 -0.92
C ALA A 71 10.83 -5.46 -0.65
N ASN A 72 11.52 -4.50 -0.02
CA ASN A 72 12.97 -4.50 0.15
C ASN A 72 13.74 -4.77 -1.17
N ARG A 73 13.28 -4.14 -2.26
CA ARG A 73 13.86 -4.27 -3.60
C ARG A 73 14.05 -2.90 -4.24
N THR A 74 15.07 -2.79 -5.09
CA THR A 74 15.37 -1.53 -5.79
C THR A 74 14.56 -1.34 -7.07
N ARG A 75 14.04 -2.42 -7.66
CA ARG A 75 13.40 -2.43 -8.98
C ARG A 75 12.28 -3.48 -9.12
N LEU A 76 11.40 -3.59 -8.15
CA LEU A 76 10.18 -4.39 -8.30
C LEU A 76 9.14 -3.61 -9.12
N ALA A 77 8.75 -2.45 -8.62
CA ALA A 77 7.89 -1.51 -9.34
C ALA A 77 8.73 -0.44 -10.03
N PHE A 78 8.43 -0.15 -11.29
CA PHE A 78 9.17 0.84 -12.08
C PHE A 78 8.44 2.18 -12.06
N ALA A 79 9.14 3.21 -11.59
CA ALA A 79 8.71 4.58 -11.85
C ALA A 79 8.98 4.90 -13.32
N SER A 80 7.95 4.95 -14.16
CA SER A 80 8.11 5.44 -15.52
C SER A 80 8.61 6.89 -15.49
N ARG A 81 9.77 7.16 -16.11
CA ARG A 81 10.26 8.52 -16.31
C ARG A 81 9.42 9.28 -17.33
N THR A 82 8.67 8.56 -18.18
CA THR A 82 7.76 9.16 -19.16
C THR A 82 6.34 9.09 -18.58
N PRO A 83 5.78 10.23 -18.16
CA PRO A 83 4.44 10.28 -17.58
C PRO A 83 3.39 9.81 -18.60
N GLY A 84 2.40 9.04 -18.14
CA GLY A 84 1.31 8.53 -18.98
C GLY A 84 1.65 7.27 -19.79
N ARG A 85 2.85 6.68 -19.62
CA ARG A 85 3.25 5.46 -20.35
C ARG A 85 2.70 4.17 -19.73
N THR A 86 2.57 4.12 -18.40
CA THR A 86 2.02 2.94 -17.71
C THR A 86 0.50 3.10 -17.60
N ARG A 87 -0.23 2.37 -18.42
CA ARG A 87 -1.70 2.31 -18.43
C ARG A 87 -2.23 1.00 -17.88
N GLU A 88 -1.35 0.18 -17.35
CA GLU A 88 -1.64 -1.17 -16.87
C GLU A 88 -1.66 -1.20 -15.35
N ILE A 89 -2.52 -2.03 -14.80
CA ILE A 89 -2.44 -2.48 -13.42
C ILE A 89 -1.36 -3.56 -13.40
N ASN A 90 -0.26 -3.32 -12.71
CA ASN A 90 0.79 -4.32 -12.55
C ASN A 90 0.51 -5.15 -11.30
N LEU A 91 0.39 -6.45 -11.46
CA LEU A 91 0.18 -7.38 -10.37
C LEU A 91 1.49 -8.06 -9.99
N PHE A 92 1.76 -8.10 -8.69
CA PHE A 92 2.91 -8.77 -8.11
C PHE A 92 2.41 -9.84 -7.14
N ALA A 93 2.84 -11.09 -7.35
CA ALA A 93 2.58 -12.16 -6.41
C ALA A 93 3.46 -11.97 -5.18
N LEU A 94 2.86 -12.00 -3.99
CA LEU A 94 3.60 -12.01 -2.73
C LEU A 94 4.28 -13.36 -2.53
N ARG A 95 5.26 -13.40 -1.64
CA ARG A 95 5.95 -14.64 -1.30
C ARG A 95 4.92 -15.72 -0.90
N GLY A 96 5.06 -16.93 -1.44
CA GLY A 96 4.11 -18.01 -1.22
C GLY A 96 2.85 -17.97 -2.08
N GLY A 97 2.62 -16.91 -2.89
CA GLY A 97 1.52 -16.83 -3.85
C GLY A 97 0.13 -16.62 -3.25
N GLY A 98 0.02 -16.51 -1.92
CA GLY A 98 -1.27 -16.42 -1.22
C GLY A 98 -1.92 -15.02 -1.19
N ALA A 99 -1.28 -14.01 -1.79
CA ALA A 99 -1.84 -12.68 -1.96
C ALA A 99 -1.14 -11.95 -3.11
N LEU A 100 -1.75 -10.87 -3.61
CA LEU A 100 -1.20 -10.01 -4.67
C LEU A 100 -1.11 -8.56 -4.22
N VAL A 101 -0.11 -7.86 -4.74
CA VAL A 101 -0.08 -6.39 -4.77
C VAL A 101 -0.45 -5.93 -6.16
N ALA A 102 -1.38 -4.98 -6.26
CA ALA A 102 -1.76 -4.32 -7.49
C ALA A 102 -1.21 -2.90 -7.51
N ASP A 103 -0.22 -2.64 -8.37
CA ASP A 103 0.32 -1.30 -8.62
C ASP A 103 -0.56 -0.61 -9.66
N LEU A 104 -1.47 0.26 -9.19
CA LEU A 104 -2.36 1.00 -10.06
C LEU A 104 -1.60 2.11 -10.78
N PRO A 105 -1.94 2.41 -12.02
CA PRO A 105 -1.34 3.54 -12.74
C PRO A 105 -1.53 4.86 -12.01
N GLY A 106 -0.47 5.68 -11.98
CA GLY A 106 -0.54 7.00 -11.36
C GLY A 106 -1.52 7.94 -12.08
N TYR A 107 -2.44 8.54 -11.35
CA TYR A 107 -3.42 9.50 -11.90
C TYR A 107 -2.93 10.95 -11.82
N GLY A 108 -3.70 11.88 -12.42
CA GLY A 108 -3.47 13.33 -12.33
C GLY A 108 -2.48 13.90 -13.34
N TYR A 109 -2.13 13.16 -14.39
CA TYR A 109 -1.29 13.69 -15.46
C TYR A 109 -2.14 14.27 -16.61
N ALA A 110 -1.83 15.52 -17.02
CA ALA A 110 -2.65 16.30 -17.95
C ALA A 110 -2.53 15.91 -19.44
N ALA A 111 -1.46 15.18 -19.83
CA ALA A 111 -1.06 15.01 -21.23
C ALA A 111 -1.69 13.82 -21.98
N VAL A 112 -2.81 13.25 -21.49
CA VAL A 112 -3.47 12.12 -22.16
C VAL A 112 -4.73 12.58 -22.87
N ALA A 113 -4.93 12.17 -24.13
CA ALA A 113 -6.13 12.47 -24.90
C ALA A 113 -7.42 12.07 -24.16
N LYS A 114 -8.44 12.93 -24.16
CA LYS A 114 -9.68 12.79 -23.36
C LYS A 114 -10.39 11.43 -23.49
N ALA A 115 -10.40 10.82 -24.67
CA ALA A 115 -11.08 9.53 -24.89
C ALA A 115 -10.33 8.35 -24.26
N VAL A 116 -8.99 8.32 -24.40
CA VAL A 116 -8.13 7.31 -23.80
C VAL A 116 -8.11 7.43 -22.27
N LYS A 117 -8.22 8.67 -21.76
CA LYS A 117 -8.29 8.95 -20.34
C LYS A 117 -9.57 8.40 -19.71
N ARG A 118 -10.73 8.49 -20.42
CA ARG A 118 -12.02 7.97 -19.93
C ARG A 118 -12.00 6.44 -19.78
N GLY A 119 -11.76 5.69 -20.82
CA GLY A 119 -11.79 4.23 -20.76
C GLY A 119 -10.80 3.64 -19.75
N TRP A 120 -9.65 4.31 -19.55
CA TRP A 120 -8.70 3.93 -18.53
C TRP A 120 -9.17 4.29 -17.10
N GLN A 121 -9.81 5.44 -16.91
CA GLN A 121 -10.43 5.79 -15.65
C GLN A 121 -11.56 4.81 -15.31
N ASP A 122 -12.40 4.45 -16.29
CA ASP A 122 -13.48 3.48 -16.12
C ASP A 122 -12.96 2.12 -15.67
N PHE A 123 -11.86 1.63 -16.27
CA PHE A 123 -11.23 0.39 -15.85
C PHE A 123 -10.68 0.44 -14.42
N LEU A 124 -10.01 1.54 -14.05
CA LEU A 124 -9.53 1.72 -12.68
C LEU A 124 -10.67 1.81 -11.66
N TRP A 125 -11.71 2.58 -11.98
CA TRP A 125 -12.90 2.68 -11.12
C TRP A 125 -13.55 1.32 -10.96
N GLN A 126 -13.76 0.60 -12.04
CA GLN A 126 -14.29 -0.75 -12.00
C GLN A 126 -13.42 -1.67 -11.13
N TYR A 127 -12.10 -1.66 -11.30
CA TYR A 127 -11.19 -2.45 -10.48
C TYR A 127 -11.34 -2.11 -8.99
N VAL A 128 -11.29 -0.83 -8.64
CA VAL A 128 -11.32 -0.36 -7.25
C VAL A 128 -12.67 -0.66 -6.57
N THR A 129 -13.77 -0.56 -7.31
CA THR A 129 -15.13 -0.68 -6.74
C THR A 129 -15.68 -2.11 -6.78
N THR A 130 -15.38 -2.86 -7.84
CA THR A 130 -16.06 -4.15 -8.09
C THR A 130 -15.17 -5.38 -7.99
N ARG A 131 -13.83 -5.22 -7.90
CA ARG A 131 -12.91 -6.35 -7.83
C ARG A 131 -13.13 -7.15 -6.52
N PRO A 132 -13.60 -8.42 -6.59
CA PRO A 132 -13.96 -9.18 -5.38
C PRO A 132 -12.75 -9.52 -4.51
N SER A 133 -11.59 -9.77 -5.12
CA SER A 133 -10.33 -10.11 -4.44
C SER A 133 -9.61 -8.90 -3.84
N LEU A 134 -10.00 -7.66 -4.19
CA LEU A 134 -9.40 -6.47 -3.62
C LEU A 134 -9.86 -6.28 -2.17
N VAL A 135 -8.96 -6.44 -1.21
CA VAL A 135 -9.29 -6.39 0.22
C VAL A 135 -8.90 -5.08 0.89
N ALA A 136 -7.95 -4.34 0.35
CA ALA A 136 -7.45 -3.11 0.96
C ALA A 136 -6.84 -2.15 -0.07
N LEU A 137 -6.73 -0.87 0.30
CA LEU A 137 -6.09 0.19 -0.48
C LEU A 137 -4.95 0.83 0.29
N VAL A 138 -3.78 0.95 -0.33
CA VAL A 138 -2.69 1.82 0.09
C VAL A 138 -2.68 3.05 -0.81
N LEU A 139 -3.07 4.20 -0.27
CA LEU A 139 -3.05 5.47 -0.99
C LEU A 139 -1.75 6.22 -0.70
N VAL A 140 -0.98 6.51 -1.73
CA VAL A 140 0.31 7.18 -1.65
C VAL A 140 0.17 8.65 -1.97
N VAL A 141 0.44 9.51 -0.98
CA VAL A 141 0.26 10.97 -1.03
C VAL A 141 1.58 11.66 -0.68
N ASP A 142 2.01 12.64 -1.44
CA ASP A 142 3.17 13.46 -1.08
C ASP A 142 2.84 14.32 0.16
N ALA A 143 3.56 14.09 1.27
CA ALA A 143 3.31 14.75 2.56
C ALA A 143 3.33 16.28 2.50
N ARG A 144 4.05 16.84 1.52
CA ARG A 144 4.16 18.30 1.34
C ARG A 144 2.91 18.94 0.76
N HIS A 145 2.04 18.14 0.15
CA HIS A 145 0.89 18.65 -0.62
C HIS A 145 -0.46 18.20 -0.07
N GLY A 146 -0.52 17.19 0.78
CA GLY A 146 -1.76 16.61 1.29
C GLY A 146 -2.63 15.98 0.20
N LEU A 147 -3.87 15.65 0.54
CA LEU A 147 -4.86 15.11 -0.38
C LEU A 147 -5.28 16.17 -1.41
N LYS A 148 -5.50 15.73 -2.64
CA LYS A 148 -6.03 16.54 -3.75
C LYS A 148 -7.34 15.92 -4.25
N ASP A 149 -8.08 16.66 -5.08
CA ASP A 149 -9.42 16.26 -5.55
C ASP A 149 -9.48 14.83 -6.11
N LEU A 150 -8.45 14.42 -6.88
CA LEU A 150 -8.40 13.05 -7.41
C LEU A 150 -8.12 12.00 -6.33
N ASP A 151 -7.36 12.33 -5.29
CA ASP A 151 -7.14 11.44 -4.13
C ASP A 151 -8.44 11.26 -3.37
N LEU A 152 -9.18 12.37 -3.14
CA LEU A 152 -10.49 12.36 -2.51
C LEU A 152 -11.52 11.58 -3.35
N ALA A 153 -11.50 11.72 -4.68
CA ALA A 153 -12.38 10.96 -5.56
C ALA A 153 -12.13 9.44 -5.48
N VAL A 154 -10.86 9.01 -5.48
CA VAL A 154 -10.50 7.60 -5.29
C VAL A 154 -10.97 7.10 -3.92
N LEU A 155 -10.74 7.88 -2.88
CA LEU A 155 -11.17 7.54 -1.52
C LEU A 155 -12.69 7.46 -1.40
N ALA A 156 -13.44 8.38 -2.03
CA ALA A 156 -14.90 8.40 -1.99
C ALA A 156 -15.50 7.09 -2.51
N GLU A 157 -14.98 6.57 -3.60
CA GLU A 157 -15.44 5.29 -4.15
C GLU A 157 -14.98 4.11 -3.30
N PHE A 158 -13.75 4.12 -2.80
CA PHE A 158 -13.23 2.99 -2.04
C PHE A 158 -13.82 2.88 -0.64
N VAL A 159 -14.03 4.00 0.05
CA VAL A 159 -14.65 4.05 1.40
C VAL A 159 -16.06 3.43 1.39
N ARG A 160 -16.80 3.56 0.29
CA ARG A 160 -18.12 2.92 0.12
C ARG A 160 -18.07 1.39 0.19
N THR A 161 -16.92 0.79 -0.05
CA THR A 161 -16.73 -0.65 0.03
C THR A 161 -16.50 -1.17 1.46
N SER A 162 -16.40 -0.28 2.44
CA SER A 162 -16.05 -0.59 3.85
C SER A 162 -14.71 -1.29 4.05
N ARG A 163 -13.87 -1.36 3.03
CA ARG A 163 -12.54 -1.97 3.08
C ARG A 163 -11.52 -1.00 3.71
N PRO A 164 -10.47 -1.51 4.38
CA PRO A 164 -9.47 -0.67 5.03
C PRO A 164 -8.60 0.10 4.04
N VAL A 165 -8.15 1.28 4.48
CA VAL A 165 -7.26 2.16 3.73
C VAL A 165 -6.06 2.55 4.59
N LEU A 166 -4.86 2.45 4.02
CA LEU A 166 -3.64 3.03 4.56
C LEU A 166 -3.20 4.20 3.68
N ILE A 167 -3.08 5.39 4.27
CA ILE A 167 -2.52 6.55 3.58
C ILE A 167 -1.07 6.71 3.99
N LEU A 168 -0.17 6.55 3.03
CA LEU A 168 1.26 6.80 3.19
C LEU A 168 1.58 8.25 2.79
N ALA A 169 1.81 9.11 3.78
CA ALA A 169 2.29 10.47 3.56
C ALA A 169 3.80 10.44 3.22
N THR A 170 4.10 10.25 1.95
CA THR A 170 5.45 10.00 1.43
C THR A 170 6.35 11.23 1.39
N LYS A 171 7.64 11.01 1.14
CA LYS A 171 8.69 12.05 1.13
C LYS A 171 8.78 12.81 2.46
N ALA A 172 8.41 12.16 3.55
CA ALA A 172 8.46 12.73 4.89
C ALA A 172 9.89 13.12 5.30
N ASP A 173 10.92 12.50 4.71
CA ASP A 173 12.32 12.90 4.85
C ASP A 173 12.63 14.33 4.40
N LYS A 174 11.78 14.92 3.57
CA LYS A 174 11.88 16.31 3.12
C LYS A 174 11.28 17.33 4.11
N LEU A 175 10.73 16.84 5.22
CA LEU A 175 10.08 17.64 6.26
C LEU A 175 10.76 17.41 7.61
N GLY A 176 10.88 18.46 8.41
CA GLY A 176 11.27 18.32 9.81
C GLY A 176 10.16 17.64 10.62
N THR A 177 10.49 17.11 11.79
CA THR A 177 9.57 16.29 12.62
C THR A 177 8.24 16.98 12.93
N ALA A 178 8.23 18.28 13.23
CA ALA A 178 7.01 19.03 13.47
C ALA A 178 6.13 19.13 12.20
N ALA A 179 6.75 19.37 11.04
CA ALA A 179 6.05 19.43 9.76
C ALA A 179 5.53 18.08 9.30
N GLN A 180 6.22 16.98 9.63
CA GLN A 180 5.70 15.61 9.39
C GLN A 180 4.41 15.37 10.17
N ARG A 181 4.37 15.72 11.45
CA ARG A 181 3.17 15.61 12.29
C ARG A 181 2.04 16.50 11.76
N ALA A 182 2.36 17.74 11.40
CA ALA A 182 1.38 18.67 10.83
C ALA A 182 0.79 18.12 9.51
N ALA A 183 1.59 17.51 8.63
CA ALA A 183 1.12 16.90 7.40
C ALA A 183 0.13 15.77 7.66
N VAL A 184 0.41 14.86 8.60
CA VAL A 184 -0.51 13.78 9.01
C VAL A 184 -1.81 14.36 9.57
N THR A 185 -1.73 15.36 10.46
CA THR A 185 -2.90 16.03 11.04
C THR A 185 -3.75 16.71 9.96
N THR A 186 -3.11 17.37 9.00
CA THR A 186 -3.79 18.02 7.86
C THR A 186 -4.54 17.00 6.99
N ILE A 187 -3.88 15.88 6.64
CA ILE A 187 -4.53 14.81 5.87
C ILE A 187 -5.71 14.22 6.66
N ALA A 188 -5.55 14.00 7.96
CA ALA A 188 -6.62 13.50 8.81
C ALA A 188 -7.80 14.49 8.93
N ALA A 189 -7.53 15.80 8.94
CA ALA A 189 -8.56 16.83 8.88
C ALA A 189 -9.31 16.80 7.56
N GLN A 190 -8.59 16.77 6.42
CA GLN A 190 -9.19 16.67 5.09
C GLN A 190 -10.11 15.45 4.95
N LEU A 191 -9.73 14.31 5.56
CA LEU A 191 -10.57 13.10 5.57
C LEU A 191 -11.85 13.29 6.39
N ARG A 192 -11.76 13.90 7.56
CA ARG A 192 -12.94 14.17 8.41
C ARG A 192 -13.92 15.13 7.74
N ASP A 193 -13.39 16.13 7.02
CA ASP A 193 -14.20 17.12 6.30
C ASP A 193 -14.89 16.51 5.08
N ALA A 194 -14.18 15.61 4.37
CA ALA A 194 -14.69 14.99 3.15
C ALA A 194 -15.63 13.80 3.41
N PHE A 195 -15.40 13.07 4.51
CA PHE A 195 -16.12 11.83 4.81
C PHE A 195 -16.72 11.89 6.22
N PRO A 196 -18.06 11.73 6.37
CA PRO A 196 -18.72 11.72 7.68
C PRO A 196 -18.20 10.58 8.59
N PRO A 197 -18.51 10.60 9.90
CA PRO A 197 -17.93 9.71 10.93
C PRO A 197 -18.08 8.20 10.69
N ALA A 198 -18.80 7.80 9.67
CA ALA A 198 -18.95 6.39 9.25
C ALA A 198 -17.85 5.91 8.27
N ALA A 199 -16.87 6.76 7.93
CA ALA A 199 -15.75 6.33 7.09
C ALA A 199 -14.86 5.36 7.88
N PRO A 200 -14.84 4.08 7.50
CA PRO A 200 -14.20 3.05 8.31
C PRO A 200 -12.69 3.04 8.07
N ASN A 201 -11.94 2.63 9.11
CA ASN A 201 -10.61 2.03 8.98
C ASN A 201 -9.61 2.76 8.06
N VAL A 202 -9.51 4.11 8.12
CA VAL A 202 -8.47 4.84 7.42
C VAL A 202 -7.34 5.17 8.39
N VAL A 203 -6.15 4.66 8.12
CA VAL A 203 -4.93 4.95 8.86
C VAL A 203 -4.07 5.89 8.04
N VAL A 204 -3.52 6.93 8.67
CA VAL A 204 -2.58 7.88 8.04
C VAL A 204 -1.26 7.81 8.78
N GLN A 205 -0.16 7.64 8.06
CA GLN A 205 1.17 7.64 8.66
C GLN A 205 2.21 8.34 7.78
N PRO A 206 3.26 8.95 8.38
CA PRO A 206 4.39 9.46 7.63
C PRO A 206 5.19 8.31 7.02
N PHE A 207 5.74 8.52 5.83
CA PHE A 207 6.49 7.50 5.11
C PHE A 207 7.65 8.11 4.33
N SER A 208 8.80 7.44 4.33
CA SER A 208 9.92 7.73 3.44
C SER A 208 10.58 6.45 2.97
N ALA A 209 10.57 6.24 1.67
CA ALA A 209 11.32 5.16 1.04
C ALA A 209 12.85 5.36 1.16
N ALA A 210 13.32 6.62 1.21
CA ALA A 210 14.74 6.95 1.26
C ALA A 210 15.36 6.67 2.63
N THR A 211 14.65 7.02 3.72
CA THR A 211 15.13 6.84 5.10
C THR A 211 14.49 5.64 5.81
N ARG A 212 13.59 4.91 5.13
CA ARG A 212 12.77 3.81 5.67
C ARG A 212 11.87 4.21 6.84
N LEU A 213 11.62 5.52 7.04
CA LEU A 213 10.66 6.00 8.03
C LEU A 213 9.26 5.47 7.70
N GLY A 214 8.58 4.88 8.68
CA GLY A 214 7.22 4.36 8.54
C GLY A 214 7.12 3.05 7.76
N VAL A 215 8.24 2.45 7.33
CA VAL A 215 8.23 1.17 6.61
C VAL A 215 7.77 0.02 7.51
N PRO A 216 8.32 -0.19 8.73
CA PRO A 216 7.87 -1.28 9.60
C PRO A 216 6.40 -1.18 10.01
N GLU A 217 5.90 0.03 10.25
CA GLU A 217 4.50 0.28 10.61
C GLU A 217 3.57 -0.03 9.43
N ALA A 218 3.95 0.38 8.21
CA ALA A 218 3.21 0.05 7.00
C ALA A 218 3.21 -1.45 6.72
N GLU A 219 4.35 -2.11 6.91
CA GLU A 219 4.49 -3.55 6.81
C GLU A 219 3.52 -4.28 7.75
N THR A 220 3.48 -3.89 9.02
CA THR A 220 2.57 -4.47 10.01
C THR A 220 1.11 -4.27 9.62
N THR A 221 0.74 -3.07 9.17
CA THR A 221 -0.63 -2.76 8.75
C THR A 221 -1.04 -3.60 7.55
N ILE A 222 -0.18 -3.70 6.54
CA ILE A 222 -0.46 -4.47 5.32
C ILE A 222 -0.53 -5.98 5.62
N ALA A 223 0.35 -6.49 6.46
CA ALA A 223 0.34 -7.90 6.84
C ALA A 223 -0.97 -8.32 7.52
N ALA A 224 -1.56 -7.44 8.34
CA ALA A 224 -2.83 -7.69 9.02
C ALA A 224 -4.03 -7.84 8.06
N TRP A 225 -3.91 -7.44 6.80
CA TRP A 225 -4.96 -7.60 5.78
C TRP A 225 -4.84 -8.89 4.98
N ILE A 226 -3.75 -9.61 5.15
CA ILE A 226 -3.49 -10.87 4.47
C ILE A 226 -3.82 -12.01 5.45
N PRO A 227 -4.67 -12.96 5.09
CA PRO A 227 -5.00 -14.09 5.96
C PRO A 227 -3.76 -14.83 6.45
N ASP A 228 -3.78 -15.26 7.71
CA ASP A 228 -2.69 -16.01 8.33
C ASP A 228 -2.30 -17.23 7.48
N GLY A 229 -1.01 -17.39 7.26
CA GLY A 229 -0.46 -18.50 6.47
C GLY A 229 -0.48 -18.29 4.94
N ALA A 230 -1.20 -17.31 4.43
CA ALA A 230 -1.29 -17.10 2.97
C ALA A 230 0.05 -16.75 2.31
N TRP A 231 1.03 -16.24 3.07
CA TRP A 231 2.37 -15.88 2.58
C TRP A 231 3.50 -16.70 3.20
N GLN A 232 3.19 -17.57 4.19
CA GLN A 232 4.18 -18.42 4.89
C GLN A 232 4.36 -19.80 4.22
N ASN A 233 3.47 -20.19 3.33
CA ASN A 233 3.40 -21.52 2.74
C ASN A 233 4.22 -21.68 1.45
N SER A 234 5.41 -21.10 1.34
CA SER A 234 6.32 -21.52 0.28
C SER A 234 7.05 -22.79 0.70
N ASP A 235 7.14 -23.78 -0.21
CA ASP A 235 7.91 -25.03 0.04
C ASP A 235 9.35 -24.76 0.47
N ALA A 236 9.92 -23.61 0.09
CA ALA A 236 11.23 -23.14 0.54
C ALA A 236 11.29 -22.83 2.05
N ASP A 237 10.19 -22.33 2.66
CA ASP A 237 10.13 -22.08 4.11
C ASP A 237 9.89 -23.37 4.89
N ARG A 238 9.21 -24.36 4.29
CA ARG A 238 9.13 -25.73 4.83
C ARG A 238 10.49 -26.40 4.83
N ALA A 239 11.19 -26.37 3.71
CA ALA A 239 12.53 -26.95 3.58
C ALA A 239 13.57 -26.29 4.51
N ALA A 240 13.43 -24.98 4.79
CA ALA A 240 14.30 -24.29 5.74
C ALA A 240 14.02 -24.68 7.20
N LYS A 241 12.76 -24.98 7.56
CA LYS A 241 12.38 -25.46 8.88
C LYS A 241 12.68 -26.94 9.10
N GLU A 242 12.72 -27.72 8.04
CA GLU A 242 12.98 -29.17 8.06
C GLU A 242 14.48 -29.54 7.98
N ARG A 243 15.39 -28.56 7.83
CA ARG A 243 16.83 -28.84 7.95
C ARG A 243 17.12 -29.21 9.40
N PRO A 244 17.52 -30.46 9.71
CA PRO A 244 17.89 -30.87 11.06
C PRO A 244 19.04 -29.96 11.51
N ARG A 245 18.90 -29.40 12.72
CA ARG A 245 20.02 -28.71 13.38
C ARG A 245 21.16 -29.72 13.46
N GLY A 246 22.21 -29.48 12.68
CA GLY A 246 23.35 -30.34 12.59
C GLY A 246 23.82 -30.71 13.98
N GLN A 247 23.94 -32.00 14.21
CA GLN A 247 24.68 -32.56 15.34
C GLN A 247 26.11 -32.07 15.17
N GLY A 248 26.50 -31.14 16.05
CA GLY A 248 27.89 -30.76 16.16
C GLY A 248 28.65 -31.93 16.83
N GLU A 249 29.60 -32.43 16.11
CA GLU A 249 30.77 -33.08 16.67
C GLU A 249 31.84 -32.05 17.00
#